data_84a882a6ffc6ad3b35d5973b9c4d55fc
#
_entry.id   84a882a6ffc6ad3b35d5973b9c4d55fc
#
_cell.length_a   1.000
_cell.length_b   1.000
_cell.length_c   1.000
_cell.angle_alpha   90.00
_cell.angle_beta   90.00
_cell.angle_gamma   90.00
#
_symmetry.space_group_name_H-M   'P 1'
#
loop_
_entity.id
_entity.type
_entity.pdbx_description
1 polymer ?
#
loop_
_entity_poly.entity_id
_entity_poly.type
_entity_poly.pdbx_seq_one_letter_code
_entity_poly.pdbx_strand_id
1 'polypeptide(L)'
;MNRCRTIRPQLGQALALACGSLLAGCGEGPSGDGFESTIFFEARVIGSRGNAPGKFVKPRSVAVDRDDNVYVCDMTGRIQKFDPEGNYLLQWQMPETERGRPKGMACDHEGNIVVVEPHYSRINHFTPEGKLVAQWGTHGRERGELSFPRAVAVAPDGSAYVSEFQIVERLQKFGLARESVRVEIRGAG
;
A
#
# COMPACT_ATOMS: atom_id res chain seq x y z
N MET A 1 15.74 25.73 -10.27
CA MET A 1 16.90 25.40 -11.14
C MET A 1 17.89 24.58 -10.32
N ASN A 2 17.73 23.29 -10.25
CA ASN A 2 18.69 22.42 -9.58
C ASN A 2 19.29 21.49 -10.61
N ARG A 3 20.61 21.59 -10.74
CA ARG A 3 21.43 20.86 -11.73
C ARG A 3 21.64 19.42 -11.26
N CYS A 4 21.27 18.47 -12.09
CA CYS A 4 21.64 17.08 -11.99
C CYS A 4 23.17 16.95 -12.12
N ARG A 5 23.85 16.39 -11.12
CA ARG A 5 25.29 16.06 -11.19
C ARG A 5 25.46 14.68 -11.80
N THR A 6 26.06 14.65 -12.97
CA THR A 6 26.46 13.44 -13.67
C THR A 6 27.75 12.90 -13.03
N ILE A 7 27.72 11.70 -12.47
CA ILE A 7 28.90 10.99 -12.02
C ILE A 7 29.39 10.10 -13.17
N ARG A 8 30.60 10.36 -13.65
CA ARG A 8 31.28 9.52 -14.64
C ARG A 8 32.03 8.39 -13.94
N PRO A 9 31.95 7.13 -14.37
CA PRO A 9 32.83 6.07 -13.88
C PRO A 9 34.19 6.15 -14.57
N GLN A 10 35.24 6.01 -13.77
CA GLN A 10 36.62 5.85 -14.28
C GLN A 10 36.86 4.40 -14.73
N LEU A 11 37.35 4.23 -15.95
CA LEU A 11 37.87 2.97 -16.44
C LEU A 11 39.22 2.66 -15.78
N GLY A 12 39.26 1.56 -15.05
CA GLY A 12 40.54 0.93 -14.64
C GLY A 12 40.78 -0.30 -15.51
N GLN A 13 41.87 -0.28 -16.27
CA GLN A 13 42.37 -1.42 -17.05
C GLN A 13 42.95 -2.47 -16.10
N ALA A 14 42.57 -3.73 -16.25
CA ALA A 14 43.29 -4.86 -15.69
C ALA A 14 43.42 -5.97 -16.74
N LEU A 15 44.63 -6.38 -16.87
CA LEU A 15 45.31 -7.24 -17.84
C LEU A 15 44.81 -8.70 -17.74
N ALA A 16 44.63 -9.33 -18.88
CA ALA A 16 44.28 -10.74 -19.02
C ALA A 16 45.45 -11.67 -18.73
N LEU A 17 45.18 -12.77 -18.05
CA LEU A 17 46.00 -13.99 -18.10
C LEU A 17 45.07 -15.17 -18.32
N ALA A 18 45.21 -15.78 -19.47
CA ALA A 18 44.51 -17.01 -19.84
C ALA A 18 45.15 -18.20 -19.14
N CYS A 19 44.37 -19.08 -18.56
CA CYS A 19 44.74 -20.47 -18.35
C CYS A 19 43.50 -21.34 -18.57
N GLY A 20 43.54 -22.16 -19.59
CA GLY A 20 42.44 -23.05 -19.97
C GLY A 20 42.41 -24.27 -19.06
N SER A 21 41.18 -24.74 -18.80
CA SER A 21 40.88 -26.14 -18.48
C SER A 21 39.45 -26.42 -18.92
N LEU A 22 39.31 -27.27 -19.93
CA LEU A 22 38.03 -27.91 -20.29
C LEU A 22 37.59 -28.82 -19.14
N LEU A 23 36.35 -28.58 -18.65
CA LEU A 23 35.51 -29.65 -18.12
C LEU A 23 34.11 -29.46 -18.66
N ALA A 24 33.64 -30.50 -19.34
CA ALA A 24 32.34 -30.62 -19.97
C ALA A 24 31.23 -30.83 -18.95
N GLY A 25 30.11 -30.19 -19.22
CA GLY A 25 28.77 -30.79 -19.01
C GLY A 25 28.16 -30.70 -17.61
N CYS A 26 27.26 -29.76 -17.44
CA CYS A 26 25.95 -30.05 -16.83
C CYS A 26 24.99 -28.96 -17.30
N GLY A 27 23.81 -29.37 -17.79
CA GLY A 27 22.87 -28.57 -18.53
C GLY A 27 22.47 -27.26 -17.88
N GLU A 28 22.57 -26.20 -18.64
CA GLU A 28 21.86 -24.96 -18.41
C GLU A 28 20.37 -25.27 -18.60
N GLY A 29 19.62 -25.24 -17.50
CA GLY A 29 18.17 -25.08 -17.57
C GLY A 29 17.87 -23.75 -18.28
N PRO A 30 16.69 -23.59 -18.90
CA PRO A 30 16.36 -22.38 -19.63
C PRO A 30 16.55 -21.19 -18.70
N SER A 31 17.51 -20.35 -19.05
CA SER A 31 17.63 -19.01 -18.48
C SER A 31 16.32 -18.30 -18.77
N GLY A 32 15.46 -18.16 -17.75
CA GLY A 32 14.27 -17.36 -17.88
C GLY A 32 14.68 -15.99 -18.38
N ASP A 33 14.06 -15.56 -19.48
CA ASP A 33 14.20 -14.22 -20.00
C ASP A 33 13.79 -13.24 -18.92
N GLY A 34 14.75 -12.84 -18.09
CA GLY A 34 14.53 -11.82 -17.09
C GLY A 34 14.17 -10.52 -17.81
N PHE A 35 12.97 -10.01 -17.60
CA PHE A 35 12.63 -8.69 -18.10
C PHE A 35 13.58 -7.68 -17.48
N GLU A 36 14.51 -7.15 -18.26
CA GLU A 36 15.32 -6.02 -17.86
C GLU A 36 14.43 -4.78 -17.82
N SER A 37 14.19 -4.26 -16.62
CA SER A 37 13.50 -2.99 -16.45
C SER A 37 14.48 -1.84 -16.65
N THR A 38 14.11 -0.87 -17.49
CA THR A 38 14.83 0.40 -17.62
C THR A 38 14.42 1.41 -16.55
N ILE A 39 13.41 1.10 -15.74
CA ILE A 39 12.84 1.96 -14.70
C ILE A 39 13.29 1.48 -13.31
N PHE A 40 13.23 0.18 -13.05
CA PHE A 40 13.57 -0.43 -11.76
C PHE A 40 14.79 -1.33 -11.93
N PHE A 41 15.81 -1.13 -11.11
CA PHE A 41 17.09 -1.85 -11.14
C PHE A 41 17.39 -2.58 -9.83
N GLU A 42 16.52 -2.46 -8.83
CA GLU A 42 16.62 -3.19 -7.56
C GLU A 42 15.25 -3.67 -7.11
N ALA A 43 15.18 -4.88 -6.57
CA ALA A 43 14.00 -5.43 -5.92
C ALA A 43 14.37 -5.90 -4.51
N ARG A 44 13.60 -5.45 -3.51
CA ARG A 44 13.72 -5.90 -2.12
C ARG A 44 12.44 -6.62 -1.70
N VAL A 45 12.59 -7.74 -1.03
CA VAL A 45 11.47 -8.49 -0.45
C VAL A 45 11.32 -8.12 1.01
N ILE A 46 10.12 -7.65 1.39
CA ILE A 46 9.75 -7.32 2.77
C ILE A 46 8.77 -8.37 3.26
N GLY A 47 9.11 -9.03 4.37
CA GLY A 47 8.27 -10.02 5.03
C GLY A 47 8.22 -11.38 4.33
N SER A 48 7.37 -12.24 4.85
CA SER A 48 7.14 -13.61 4.36
C SER A 48 5.74 -14.07 4.77
N ARG A 49 5.34 -15.29 4.38
CA ARG A 49 4.04 -15.86 4.77
C ARG A 49 4.01 -16.16 6.28
N GLY A 50 2.94 -15.77 6.97
CA GLY A 50 2.70 -16.10 8.37
C GLY A 50 1.88 -15.04 9.14
N ASN A 51 1.62 -15.33 10.43
CA ASN A 51 0.83 -14.48 11.33
C ASN A 51 1.69 -13.60 12.27
N ALA A 52 2.98 -13.90 12.41
CA ALA A 52 3.86 -13.12 13.28
C ALA A 52 4.06 -11.69 12.75
N PRO A 53 4.47 -10.73 13.59
CA PRO A 53 4.90 -9.41 13.14
C PRO A 53 5.91 -9.51 12.00
N GLY A 54 5.77 -8.65 10.99
CA GLY A 54 6.60 -8.68 9.79
C GLY A 54 6.28 -9.79 8.77
N LYS A 55 5.26 -10.64 9.06
CA LYS A 55 4.78 -11.67 8.13
C LYS A 55 3.35 -11.38 7.68
N PHE A 56 2.94 -11.93 6.53
CA PHE A 56 1.65 -11.63 5.92
C PHE A 56 0.79 -12.87 5.67
N VAL A 57 -0.53 -12.69 5.80
CA VAL A 57 -1.54 -13.65 5.35
C VAL A 57 -2.30 -13.03 4.18
N LYS A 58 -1.89 -13.35 2.96
CA LYS A 58 -2.50 -12.81 1.73
C LYS A 58 -2.59 -11.28 1.79
N PRO A 59 -1.47 -10.53 1.67
CA PRO A 59 -1.46 -9.07 1.65
C PRO A 59 -2.34 -8.56 0.51
N ARG A 60 -3.08 -7.49 0.74
CA ARG A 60 -4.12 -6.99 -0.18
C ARG A 60 -3.90 -5.58 -0.66
N SER A 61 -3.41 -4.72 0.19
CA SER A 61 -3.21 -3.32 -0.12
C SER A 61 -1.96 -2.80 0.56
N VAL A 62 -1.33 -1.84 -0.09
CA VAL A 62 -0.15 -1.14 0.39
C VAL A 62 -0.40 0.36 0.26
N ALA A 63 0.10 1.13 1.21
CA ALA A 63 0.20 2.58 1.15
C ALA A 63 1.58 3.00 1.66
N VAL A 64 2.04 4.16 1.23
CA VAL A 64 3.32 4.74 1.63
C VAL A 64 3.06 6.16 2.10
N ASP A 65 3.59 6.53 3.26
CA ASP A 65 3.49 7.88 3.78
C ASP A 65 4.63 8.79 3.26
N ARG A 66 4.67 10.04 3.71
CA ARG A 66 5.66 11.02 3.26
C ARG A 66 7.08 10.78 3.79
N ASP A 67 7.20 9.96 4.83
CA ASP A 67 8.47 9.54 5.43
C ASP A 67 8.93 8.20 4.87
N ASP A 68 8.31 7.75 3.74
CA ASP A 68 8.55 6.48 3.07
C ASP A 68 8.25 5.23 3.93
N ASN A 69 7.49 5.38 5.03
CA ASN A 69 7.01 4.21 5.77
C ASN A 69 5.94 3.47 4.95
N VAL A 70 6.02 2.17 4.97
CA VAL A 70 5.13 1.28 4.21
C VAL A 70 4.08 0.69 5.14
N TYR A 71 2.82 0.78 4.73
CA TYR A 71 1.69 0.18 5.43
C TYR A 71 1.12 -0.95 4.59
N VAL A 72 0.92 -2.11 5.17
CA VAL A 72 0.41 -3.30 4.48
C VAL A 72 -0.80 -3.84 5.23
N CYS A 73 -1.92 -3.91 4.53
CA CYS A 73 -3.13 -4.57 5.01
C CYS A 73 -3.20 -6.01 4.49
N ASP A 74 -3.56 -6.97 5.32
CA ASP A 74 -3.70 -8.38 4.94
C ASP A 74 -5.10 -8.97 5.24
N MET A 75 -5.29 -10.25 4.86
CA MET A 75 -6.57 -10.98 5.02
C MET A 75 -7.00 -11.22 6.46
N THR A 76 -6.14 -11.02 7.45
CA THR A 76 -6.53 -11.10 8.86
C THR A 76 -7.24 -9.82 9.33
N GLY A 77 -7.22 -8.77 8.51
CA GLY A 77 -7.76 -7.45 8.84
C GLY A 77 -6.81 -6.62 9.69
N ARG A 78 -5.55 -7.01 9.80
CA ARG A 78 -4.52 -6.18 10.44
C ARG A 78 -3.82 -5.31 9.42
N ILE A 79 -3.32 -4.19 9.88
CA ILE A 79 -2.44 -3.30 9.15
C ILE A 79 -1.10 -3.29 9.86
N GLN A 80 -0.02 -3.47 9.13
CA GLN A 80 1.34 -3.45 9.64
C GLN A 80 2.10 -2.27 9.04
N LYS A 81 2.87 -1.57 9.86
CA LYS A 81 3.76 -0.47 9.47
C LYS A 81 5.21 -0.96 9.46
N PHE A 82 5.93 -0.55 8.43
CA PHE A 82 7.36 -0.80 8.24
C PHE A 82 8.08 0.52 7.97
N ASP A 83 9.35 0.59 8.35
CA ASP A 83 10.21 1.70 7.96
C ASP A 83 10.61 1.60 6.46
N PRO A 84 11.32 2.61 5.91
CA PRO A 84 11.79 2.58 4.52
C PRO A 84 12.77 1.41 4.24
N GLU A 85 13.45 0.91 5.24
CA GLU A 85 14.36 -0.24 5.15
C GLU A 85 13.62 -1.58 5.16
N GLY A 86 12.29 -1.57 5.46
CA GLY A 86 11.43 -2.75 5.52
C GLY A 86 11.44 -3.44 6.88
N ASN A 87 11.93 -2.80 7.94
CA ASN A 87 11.84 -3.31 9.29
C ASN A 87 10.45 -3.09 9.86
N TYR A 88 9.91 -4.08 10.54
CA TYR A 88 8.62 -3.99 11.21
C TYR A 88 8.65 -2.97 12.35
N LEU A 89 7.67 -2.05 12.38
CA LEU A 89 7.54 -1.04 13.43
C LEU A 89 6.39 -1.38 14.38
N LEU A 90 5.17 -1.48 13.86
CA LEU A 90 3.98 -1.73 14.65
C LEU A 90 2.84 -2.32 13.80
N GLN A 91 1.75 -2.70 14.46
CA GLN A 91 0.53 -3.13 13.79
C GLN A 91 -0.70 -2.81 14.62
N TRP A 92 -1.84 -2.73 13.94
CA TRP A 92 -3.16 -2.67 14.59
C TRP A 92 -4.16 -3.54 13.83
N GLN A 93 -5.28 -3.79 14.48
CA GLN A 93 -6.39 -4.55 13.91
C GLN A 93 -7.51 -3.62 13.46
N MET A 94 -8.17 -3.93 12.36
CA MET A 94 -9.40 -3.26 11.98
C MET A 94 -10.47 -3.47 13.08
N PRO A 95 -11.32 -2.46 13.35
CA PRO A 95 -12.32 -2.52 14.42
C PRO A 95 -13.27 -3.71 14.31
N GLU A 96 -13.63 -4.03 13.08
CA GLU A 96 -14.55 -5.13 12.75
C GLU A 96 -14.05 -5.92 11.55
N THR A 97 -14.17 -7.23 11.60
CA THR A 97 -13.74 -8.10 10.50
C THR A 97 -14.72 -9.26 10.20
N GLU A 98 -15.86 -9.34 10.88
CA GLU A 98 -16.81 -10.44 10.76
C GLU A 98 -17.46 -10.51 9.38
N ARG A 99 -17.92 -9.38 8.86
CA ARG A 99 -18.58 -9.31 7.55
C ARG A 99 -17.62 -9.29 6.37
N GLY A 100 -16.36 -8.93 6.59
CA GLY A 100 -15.39 -8.83 5.51
C GLY A 100 -14.07 -8.21 5.94
N ARG A 101 -13.22 -7.97 4.98
CA ARG A 101 -11.85 -7.49 5.18
C ARG A 101 -11.62 -6.23 4.35
N PRO A 102 -10.73 -5.34 4.81
CA PRO A 102 -10.36 -4.14 4.05
C PRO A 102 -9.81 -4.52 2.67
N LYS A 103 -9.95 -3.62 1.70
CA LYS A 103 -9.55 -3.84 0.31
C LYS A 103 -8.58 -2.79 -0.21
N GLY A 104 -8.89 -1.52 -0.06
CA GLY A 104 -8.09 -0.41 -0.53
C GLY A 104 -7.51 0.39 0.62
N MET A 105 -6.34 0.98 0.40
CA MET A 105 -5.66 1.81 1.38
C MET A 105 -4.88 2.92 0.68
N ALA A 106 -4.83 4.09 1.30
CA ALA A 106 -4.04 5.24 0.88
C ALA A 106 -3.57 6.02 2.11
N CYS A 107 -2.57 6.89 1.94
CA CYS A 107 -2.23 7.90 2.93
C CYS A 107 -2.84 9.25 2.52
N ASP A 108 -3.35 10.00 3.47
CA ASP A 108 -3.81 11.36 3.24
C ASP A 108 -2.69 12.39 3.44
N HIS A 109 -3.00 13.67 3.20
CA HIS A 109 -2.02 14.75 3.31
C HIS A 109 -1.61 15.07 4.75
N GLU A 110 -2.39 14.61 5.74
CA GLU A 110 -2.07 14.72 7.18
C GLU A 110 -1.26 13.53 7.69
N GLY A 111 -1.03 12.53 6.84
CA GLY A 111 -0.33 11.28 7.16
C GLY A 111 -1.23 10.19 7.76
N ASN A 112 -2.55 10.39 7.79
CA ASN A 112 -3.45 9.33 8.24
C ASN A 112 -3.58 8.24 7.18
N ILE A 113 -3.85 7.03 7.63
CA ILE A 113 -4.05 5.86 6.80
C ILE A 113 -5.54 5.69 6.53
N VAL A 114 -5.93 5.92 5.28
CA VAL A 114 -7.31 5.82 4.81
C VAL A 114 -7.57 4.40 4.33
N VAL A 115 -8.56 3.73 4.89
CA VAL A 115 -8.83 2.29 4.65
C VAL A 115 -10.26 2.06 4.22
N VAL A 116 -10.43 1.34 3.12
CA VAL A 116 -11.74 1.01 2.54
C VAL A 116 -12.24 -0.35 3.02
N GLU A 117 -13.46 -0.39 3.54
CA GLU A 117 -14.15 -1.62 3.95
C GLU A 117 -15.41 -1.87 3.11
N PRO A 118 -15.35 -2.69 2.05
CA PRO A 118 -16.46 -2.91 1.13
C PRO A 118 -17.75 -3.42 1.80
N HIS A 119 -17.63 -4.42 2.66
CA HIS A 119 -18.75 -5.07 3.29
C HIS A 119 -19.42 -4.25 4.39
N TYR A 120 -18.77 -3.19 4.82
CA TYR A 120 -19.31 -2.22 5.78
C TYR A 120 -19.72 -0.91 5.12
N SER A 121 -19.45 -0.76 3.81
CA SER A 121 -19.74 0.46 3.04
C SER A 121 -19.19 1.71 3.72
N ARG A 122 -17.92 1.61 4.21
CA ARG A 122 -17.31 2.69 4.98
C ARG A 122 -15.84 2.87 4.68
N ILE A 123 -15.35 4.03 5.07
CA ILE A 123 -13.95 4.44 5.01
C ILE A 123 -13.50 4.78 6.43
N ASN A 124 -12.36 4.26 6.85
CA ASN A 124 -11.75 4.56 8.14
C ASN A 124 -10.47 5.37 7.94
N HIS A 125 -10.21 6.30 8.83
CA HIS A 125 -8.95 7.03 8.91
C HIS A 125 -8.26 6.68 10.23
N PHE A 126 -7.01 6.24 10.15
CA PHE A 126 -6.18 5.93 11.31
C PHE A 126 -4.97 6.85 11.33
N THR A 127 -4.51 7.23 12.52
CA THR A 127 -3.18 7.86 12.64
C THR A 127 -2.08 6.87 12.23
N PRO A 128 -0.84 7.36 11.99
CA PRO A 128 0.31 6.48 11.73
C PRO A 128 0.60 5.45 12.84
N GLU A 129 0.05 5.65 14.04
CA GLU A 129 0.15 4.74 15.20
C GLU A 129 -1.05 3.78 15.31
N GLY A 130 -2.01 3.86 14.38
CA GLY A 130 -3.16 2.95 14.32
C GLY A 130 -4.36 3.36 15.16
N LYS A 131 -4.43 4.61 15.65
CA LYS A 131 -5.62 5.13 16.33
C LYS A 131 -6.67 5.53 15.30
N LEU A 132 -7.89 5.00 15.41
CA LEU A 132 -9.03 5.44 14.60
C LEU A 132 -9.39 6.89 14.95
N VAL A 133 -9.34 7.79 13.96
CA VAL A 133 -9.64 9.22 14.13
C VAL A 133 -10.89 9.67 13.40
N ALA A 134 -11.26 8.97 12.31
CA ALA A 134 -12.49 9.25 11.58
C ALA A 134 -13.03 7.98 10.91
N GLN A 135 -14.36 7.94 10.79
CA GLN A 135 -15.06 6.91 10.04
C GLN A 135 -16.25 7.54 9.33
N TRP A 136 -16.45 7.25 8.06
CA TRP A 136 -17.57 7.76 7.28
C TRP A 136 -17.99 6.79 6.19
N GLY A 137 -19.18 7.04 5.62
CA GLY A 137 -19.80 6.25 4.59
C GLY A 137 -21.13 5.65 5.06
N THR A 138 -22.11 5.64 4.16
CA THR A 138 -23.42 5.06 4.37
C THR A 138 -23.71 4.09 3.23
N HIS A 139 -24.25 2.92 3.55
CA HIS A 139 -24.61 1.94 2.52
C HIS A 139 -25.74 2.47 1.65
N GLY A 140 -25.55 2.41 0.33
CA GLY A 140 -26.58 2.79 -0.64
C GLY A 140 -26.04 2.97 -2.04
N ARG A 141 -26.90 3.40 -2.96
CA ARG A 141 -26.60 3.57 -4.39
C ARG A 141 -26.63 5.02 -4.85
N GLU A 142 -27.16 5.90 -4.02
CA GLU A 142 -27.27 7.32 -4.34
C GLU A 142 -25.90 8.01 -4.30
N ARG A 143 -25.85 9.22 -4.82
CA ARG A 143 -24.65 10.05 -4.76
C ARG A 143 -24.27 10.34 -3.30
N GLY A 144 -23.01 10.06 -2.94
CA GLY A 144 -22.51 10.21 -1.58
C GLY A 144 -22.65 8.96 -0.72
N GLU A 145 -23.49 8.01 -1.11
CA GLU A 145 -23.55 6.68 -0.48
C GLU A 145 -22.50 5.74 -1.06
N LEU A 146 -22.17 4.67 -0.35
CA LEU A 146 -21.16 3.69 -0.75
C LEU A 146 -21.79 2.31 -0.95
N SER A 147 -21.53 1.70 -2.12
CA SER A 147 -21.93 0.34 -2.44
C SER A 147 -20.70 -0.48 -2.86
N PHE A 148 -20.21 -1.33 -1.97
CA PHE A 148 -18.98 -2.11 -2.17
C PHE A 148 -17.77 -1.27 -2.63
N PRO A 149 -17.37 -0.24 -1.88
CA PRO A 149 -16.19 0.54 -2.22
C PRO A 149 -14.95 -0.36 -2.29
N ARG A 150 -14.06 -0.14 -3.27
CA ARG A 150 -12.97 -1.06 -3.57
C ARG A 150 -11.58 -0.47 -3.35
N ALA A 151 -11.37 0.71 -3.88
CA ALA A 151 -10.11 1.42 -3.76
C ALA A 151 -10.34 2.88 -3.37
N VAL A 152 -9.33 3.47 -2.79
CA VAL A 152 -9.29 4.90 -2.46
C VAL A 152 -7.96 5.48 -2.92
N ALA A 153 -8.01 6.71 -3.41
CA ALA A 153 -6.86 7.57 -3.60
C ALA A 153 -7.16 8.92 -2.97
N VAL A 154 -6.19 9.52 -2.33
CA VAL A 154 -6.32 10.85 -1.72
C VAL A 154 -5.48 11.84 -2.51
N ALA A 155 -6.12 12.91 -2.97
CA ALA A 155 -5.46 13.98 -3.69
C ALA A 155 -4.75 14.95 -2.72
N PRO A 156 -3.79 15.76 -3.20
CA PRO A 156 -3.09 16.74 -2.35
C PRO A 156 -4.01 17.78 -1.69
N ASP A 157 -5.19 18.05 -2.27
CA ASP A 157 -6.22 18.91 -1.69
C ASP A 157 -7.05 18.24 -0.59
N GLY A 158 -6.72 16.99 -0.24
CA GLY A 158 -7.43 16.16 0.74
C GLY A 158 -8.70 15.49 0.20
N SER A 159 -9.08 15.72 -1.05
CA SER A 159 -10.23 15.04 -1.66
C SER A 159 -9.95 13.54 -1.78
N ALA A 160 -10.93 12.70 -1.41
CA ALA A 160 -10.88 11.26 -1.58
C ALA A 160 -11.62 10.81 -2.84
N TYR A 161 -10.98 10.00 -3.65
CA TYR A 161 -11.58 9.34 -4.79
C TYR A 161 -11.81 7.88 -4.44
N VAL A 162 -13.06 7.42 -4.50
CA VAL A 162 -13.45 6.07 -4.12
C VAL A 162 -14.06 5.37 -5.32
N SER A 163 -13.48 4.25 -5.73
CA SER A 163 -14.08 3.39 -6.74
C SER A 163 -15.00 2.36 -6.09
N GLU A 164 -16.13 2.11 -6.74
CA GLU A 164 -17.14 1.15 -6.31
C GLU A 164 -17.35 0.11 -7.39
N PHE A 165 -17.72 -1.11 -6.97
CA PHE A 165 -17.85 -2.22 -7.89
C PHE A 165 -18.98 -3.18 -7.44
N GLN A 166 -19.44 -4.08 -8.31
CA GLN A 166 -20.50 -5.06 -8.18
C GLN A 166 -21.90 -4.54 -8.52
N ILE A 167 -22.48 -3.63 -7.74
CA ILE A 167 -23.87 -3.20 -7.90
C ILE A 167 -23.93 -1.84 -8.61
N VAL A 168 -22.96 -0.99 -8.27
CA VAL A 168 -22.78 0.32 -8.88
C VAL A 168 -21.33 0.42 -9.32
N GLU A 169 -21.11 0.57 -10.62
CA GLU A 169 -19.77 0.70 -11.20
C GLU A 169 -19.49 2.17 -11.43
N ARG A 170 -18.87 2.84 -10.44
CA ARG A 170 -18.61 4.27 -10.49
C ARG A 170 -17.35 4.66 -9.71
N LEU A 171 -16.92 5.88 -9.98
CA LEU A 171 -15.95 6.62 -9.20
C LEU A 171 -16.66 7.81 -8.56
N GLN A 172 -16.50 7.99 -7.26
CA GLN A 172 -16.98 9.17 -6.56
C GLN A 172 -15.81 9.98 -6.01
N LYS A 173 -15.92 11.32 -6.11
CA LYS A 173 -15.05 12.27 -5.43
C LYS A 173 -15.75 12.82 -4.20
N PHE A 174 -15.12 12.69 -3.04
CA PHE A 174 -15.53 13.28 -1.78
C PHE A 174 -14.57 14.41 -1.46
N GLY A 175 -15.06 15.65 -1.43
CA GLY A 175 -14.28 16.81 -1.04
C GLY A 175 -14.24 16.98 0.48
N LEU A 176 -13.20 17.61 1.00
CA LEU A 176 -13.20 18.07 2.38
C LEU A 176 -14.31 19.10 2.54
N ALA A 177 -15.13 18.96 3.59
CA ALA A 177 -16.07 20.00 3.96
C ALA A 177 -15.26 21.24 4.38
N ARG A 178 -15.55 22.38 3.77
CA ARG A 178 -14.96 23.67 4.15
C ARG A 178 -15.47 24.17 5.51
N GLU A 179 -16.49 23.50 6.08
CA GLU A 179 -17.03 23.74 7.41
C GLU A 179 -17.29 22.41 8.08
N SER A 180 -17.01 22.33 9.37
CA SER A 180 -17.01 21.15 10.24
C SER A 180 -18.19 20.21 10.01
N VAL A 181 -17.95 19.07 9.36
CA VAL A 181 -18.85 17.92 9.47
C VAL A 181 -18.61 17.30 10.83
N ARG A 182 -19.61 17.37 11.69
CA ARG A 182 -19.64 16.67 12.96
C ARG A 182 -19.65 15.17 12.66
N VAL A 183 -18.53 14.49 12.84
CA VAL A 183 -18.45 13.05 12.79
C VAL A 183 -19.06 12.50 14.08
N GLU A 184 -20.29 11.99 14.01
CA GLU A 184 -20.86 11.23 15.11
C GLU A 184 -20.19 9.85 15.16
N ILE A 185 -19.30 9.66 16.12
CA ILE A 185 -18.83 8.34 16.50
C ILE A 185 -19.97 7.70 17.30
N ARG A 186 -20.78 6.85 16.67
CA ARG A 186 -21.72 6.03 17.41
C ARG A 186 -20.90 5.01 18.20
N GLY A 187 -20.81 5.24 19.51
CA GLY A 187 -20.22 4.30 20.45
C GLY A 187 -20.95 2.95 20.35
N ALA A 188 -20.17 1.87 20.32
CA ALA A 188 -20.69 0.54 20.53
C ALA A 188 -21.27 0.48 21.96
N GLY A 189 -22.58 0.28 22.07
CA GLY A 189 -23.26 -0.18 23.27
C GLY A 189 -23.25 -1.70 23.32
#